data_77c29391366716852f193e7506cd3011
#
_entry.id   77c29391366716852f193e7506cd3011
#
_cell.length_a   1.000
_cell.length_b   1.000
_cell.length_c   1.000
_cell.angle_alpha   90.00
_cell.angle_beta   90.00
_cell.angle_gamma   90.00
#
_symmetry.space_group_name_H-M   'P 1'
#
loop_
_entity.id
_entity.type
_entity.pdbx_description
1 polymer ?
#
loop_
_entity_poly.entity_id
_entity_poly.type
_entity_poly.pdbx_seq_one_letter_code
_entity_poly.pdbx_strand_id
1 'polypeptide(L)'
;GLSWVMVIEVLITFFVMPIVALLPLMTLKNFSGTAYQVSLIELLFGLGMLLGGILLGIWNPRVRKVVMMNVSYVIIGISIFISGILPPSAFIAYAIFSVVQGLAIPFNSGPFTALLQTKIEASFLGRVFSLFDSISLLPSILGLMATGFIADAIGVANVFAICGIAIVLTGTLAFFIPSIMNLEREE
;
A
#
# COMPACT_ATOMS: atom_id res chain seq x y z
N GLY A 1 -7.71 -12.70 15.75
CA GLY A 1 -8.02 -11.62 14.77
C GLY A 1 -6.81 -10.74 14.49
N LEU A 2 -6.20 -10.18 15.53
CA LEU A 2 -5.09 -9.22 15.38
C LEU A 2 -3.87 -9.82 14.63
N SER A 3 -3.51 -11.08 14.92
CA SER A 3 -2.41 -11.76 14.23
C SER A 3 -2.65 -11.88 12.73
N TRP A 4 -3.90 -12.13 12.30
CA TRP A 4 -4.25 -12.16 10.89
C TRP A 4 -4.15 -10.79 10.22
N VAL A 5 -4.52 -9.71 10.92
CA VAL A 5 -4.33 -8.34 10.43
C VAL A 5 -2.85 -8.06 10.19
N MET A 6 -1.98 -8.42 11.14
CA MET A 6 -0.53 -8.25 11.02
C MET A 6 0.05 -9.07 9.86
N VAL A 7 -0.40 -10.32 9.66
CA VAL A 7 0.04 -11.16 8.53
C VAL A 7 -0.34 -10.54 7.19
N ILE A 8 -1.57 -10.04 7.07
CA ILE A 8 -2.02 -9.36 5.85
C ILE A 8 -1.20 -8.10 5.60
N GLU A 9 -0.94 -7.31 6.64
CA GLU A 9 -0.12 -6.09 6.53
C GLU A 9 1.30 -6.39 6.03
N VAL A 10 1.94 -7.43 6.56
CA VAL A 10 3.26 -7.91 6.10
C VAL A 10 3.20 -8.33 4.63
N LEU A 11 2.16 -9.07 4.24
CA LEU A 11 1.99 -9.53 2.87
C LEU A 11 1.74 -8.37 1.89
N ILE A 12 0.93 -7.40 2.27
CA ILE A 12 0.71 -6.17 1.50
C ILE A 12 2.02 -5.39 1.35
N THR A 13 2.75 -5.20 2.45
CA THR A 13 4.04 -4.48 2.46
C THR A 13 5.04 -5.17 1.53
N PHE A 14 5.07 -6.51 1.50
CA PHE A 14 5.90 -7.28 0.58
C PHE A 14 5.66 -6.92 -0.89
N PHE A 15 4.41 -6.68 -1.29
CA PHE A 15 4.08 -6.29 -2.67
C PHE A 15 4.17 -4.78 -2.93
N VAL A 16 3.92 -3.95 -1.92
CA VAL A 16 3.93 -2.48 -2.07
C VAL A 16 5.35 -1.91 -2.09
N MET A 17 6.25 -2.41 -1.23
CA MET A 17 7.62 -1.89 -1.13
C MET A 17 8.39 -1.92 -2.46
N PRO A 18 8.38 -3.03 -3.22
CA PRO A 18 9.01 -3.05 -4.54
C PRO A 18 8.42 -2.01 -5.50
N ILE A 19 7.11 -1.78 -5.45
CA ILE A 19 6.44 -0.82 -6.33
C ILE A 19 6.90 0.61 -6.02
N VAL A 20 6.99 0.98 -4.75
CA VAL A 20 7.51 2.29 -4.33
C VAL A 20 8.94 2.50 -4.84
N ALA A 21 9.79 1.48 -4.73
CA ALA A 21 11.17 1.54 -5.23
C ALA A 21 11.26 1.59 -6.76
N LEU A 22 10.29 1.02 -7.47
CA LEU A 22 10.24 1.02 -8.94
C LEU A 22 9.51 2.24 -9.54
N LEU A 23 8.90 3.13 -8.75
CA LEU A 23 8.24 4.34 -9.25
C LEU A 23 9.12 5.17 -10.19
N PRO A 24 10.41 5.48 -9.84
CA PRO A 24 11.29 6.20 -10.74
C PRO A 24 11.52 5.44 -12.05
N LEU A 25 11.75 4.13 -11.96
CA LEU A 25 12.03 3.29 -13.12
C LEU A 25 10.80 3.17 -14.05
N MET A 26 9.60 3.09 -13.47
CA MET A 26 8.33 3.12 -14.21
C MET A 26 8.20 4.40 -15.03
N THR A 27 8.49 5.56 -14.42
CA THR A 27 8.46 6.86 -15.10
C THR A 27 9.47 6.91 -16.24
N LEU A 28 10.72 6.50 -15.99
CA LEU A 28 11.81 6.59 -16.97
C LEU A 28 11.67 5.58 -18.11
N LYS A 29 11.41 4.30 -17.80
CA LYS A 29 11.41 3.22 -18.81
C LYS A 29 10.06 3.09 -19.53
N ASN A 30 8.93 3.08 -18.81
CA ASN A 30 7.63 2.84 -19.43
C ASN A 30 7.05 4.10 -20.08
N PHE A 31 7.14 5.24 -19.40
CA PHE A 31 6.61 6.51 -19.91
C PHE A 31 7.66 7.36 -20.64
N SER A 32 8.90 6.88 -20.80
CA SER A 32 10.03 7.61 -21.42
C SER A 32 10.20 9.01 -20.81
N GLY A 33 9.95 9.10 -19.50
CA GLY A 33 9.95 10.37 -18.78
C GLY A 33 11.35 10.87 -18.47
N THR A 34 11.42 12.12 -18.04
CA THR A 34 12.63 12.82 -17.60
C THR A 34 12.77 12.74 -16.07
N ALA A 35 13.96 13.09 -15.54
CA ALA A 35 14.18 13.22 -14.11
C ALA A 35 13.19 14.20 -13.44
N TYR A 36 12.80 15.28 -14.15
CA TYR A 36 11.78 16.19 -13.67
C TYR A 36 10.42 15.51 -13.47
N GLN A 37 10.03 14.64 -14.40
CA GLN A 37 8.77 13.88 -14.29
C GLN A 37 8.82 12.84 -13.17
N VAL A 38 9.98 12.25 -12.88
CA VAL A 38 10.16 11.41 -11.70
C VAL A 38 9.87 12.18 -10.41
N SER A 39 10.54 13.35 -10.26
CA SER A 39 10.32 14.22 -9.10
C SER A 39 8.87 14.71 -8.99
N LEU A 40 8.21 14.94 -10.13
CA LEU A 40 6.79 15.31 -10.17
C LEU A 40 5.90 14.19 -9.64
N ILE A 41 6.13 12.93 -10.05
CA ILE A 41 5.37 11.77 -9.57
C ILE A 41 5.57 11.58 -8.06
N GLU A 42 6.81 11.68 -7.56
CA GLU A 42 7.10 11.58 -6.13
C GLU A 42 6.43 12.69 -5.32
N LEU A 43 6.45 13.92 -5.84
CA LEU A 43 5.77 15.06 -5.22
C LEU A 43 4.25 14.85 -5.19
N LEU A 44 3.65 14.42 -6.29
CA LEU A 44 2.22 14.15 -6.38
C LEU A 44 1.79 13.02 -5.43
N PHE A 45 2.58 11.96 -5.33
CA PHE A 45 2.37 10.88 -4.38
C PHE A 45 2.43 11.40 -2.93
N GLY A 46 3.45 12.20 -2.59
CA GLY A 46 3.59 12.83 -1.28
C GLY A 46 2.44 13.78 -0.94
N LEU A 47 2.00 14.60 -1.90
CA LEU A 47 0.81 15.45 -1.75
C LEU A 47 -0.46 14.62 -1.51
N GLY A 48 -0.60 13.50 -2.22
CA GLY A 48 -1.68 12.55 -1.98
C GLY A 48 -1.67 12.05 -0.53
N MET A 49 -0.52 11.63 -0.01
CA MET A 49 -0.38 11.19 1.39
C MET A 49 -0.76 12.30 2.38
N LEU A 50 -0.30 13.51 2.14
CA LEU A 50 -0.61 14.66 3.00
C LEU A 50 -2.11 14.96 3.01
N LEU A 51 -2.75 15.01 1.85
CA LEU A 51 -4.19 15.21 1.71
C LEU A 51 -4.98 14.06 2.35
N GLY A 52 -4.55 12.81 2.16
CA GLY A 52 -5.16 11.64 2.78
C GLY A 52 -5.09 11.69 4.30
N GLY A 53 -3.96 12.11 4.86
CA GLY A 53 -3.80 12.30 6.31
C GLY A 53 -4.70 13.41 6.86
N ILE A 54 -4.79 14.55 6.17
CA ILE A 54 -5.69 15.65 6.54
C ILE A 54 -7.15 15.17 6.49
N LEU A 55 -7.55 14.52 5.40
CA LEU A 55 -8.91 14.00 5.24
C LEU A 55 -9.27 13.00 6.34
N LEU A 56 -8.36 12.07 6.65
CA LEU A 56 -8.58 11.11 7.74
C LEU A 56 -8.71 11.81 9.10
N GLY A 57 -7.91 12.85 9.34
CA GLY A 57 -7.95 13.60 10.60
C GLY A 57 -9.23 14.42 10.80
N ILE A 58 -9.76 15.00 9.70
CA ILE A 58 -11.01 15.80 9.74
C ILE A 58 -12.24 14.88 9.67
N TRP A 59 -12.18 13.86 8.82
CA TRP A 59 -13.25 12.90 8.66
C TRP A 59 -13.14 11.84 9.75
N ASN A 60 -14.01 11.91 10.74
CA ASN A 60 -14.12 10.88 11.78
C ASN A 60 -15.14 9.82 11.32
N PRO A 61 -14.75 8.90 10.43
CA PRO A 61 -15.69 7.95 9.86
C PRO A 61 -16.13 6.96 10.95
N ARG A 62 -17.44 6.80 11.09
CA ARG A 62 -18.03 5.73 11.92
C ARG A 62 -17.89 4.35 11.29
N VAL A 63 -16.95 4.21 10.35
CA VAL A 63 -16.65 2.96 9.66
C VAL A 63 -15.61 2.18 10.47
N ARG A 64 -15.75 0.87 10.52
CA ARG A 64 -14.78 0.00 11.19
C ARG A 64 -13.38 0.19 10.61
N LYS A 65 -12.37 0.25 11.48
CA LYS A 65 -10.96 0.41 11.10
C LYS A 65 -10.51 -0.67 10.10
N VAL A 66 -10.91 -1.93 10.36
CA VAL A 66 -10.61 -3.06 9.48
C VAL A 66 -11.20 -2.90 8.08
N VAL A 67 -12.44 -2.43 7.97
CA VAL A 67 -13.08 -2.18 6.66
C VAL A 67 -12.35 -1.08 5.92
N MET A 68 -11.95 -0.01 6.62
CA MET A 68 -11.20 1.10 6.03
C MET A 68 -9.84 0.66 5.48
N MET A 69 -9.11 -0.17 6.24
CA MET A 69 -7.85 -0.76 5.80
C MET A 69 -8.03 -1.60 4.53
N ASN A 70 -9.01 -2.53 4.54
CA ASN A 70 -9.25 -3.42 3.40
C ASN A 70 -9.66 -2.66 2.14
N VAL A 71 -10.51 -1.63 2.26
CA VAL A 71 -10.89 -0.76 1.14
C VAL A 71 -9.65 -0.03 0.59
N SER A 72 -8.77 0.47 1.48
CA SER A 72 -7.53 1.13 1.08
C SER A 72 -6.61 0.19 0.28
N TYR A 73 -6.45 -1.07 0.70
CA TYR A 73 -5.68 -2.06 -0.06
C TYR A 73 -6.25 -2.26 -1.47
N VAL A 74 -7.56 -2.38 -1.58
CA VAL A 74 -8.21 -2.55 -2.91
C VAL A 74 -7.97 -1.32 -3.78
N ILE A 75 -8.11 -0.10 -3.23
CA ILE A 75 -7.85 1.15 -3.96
C ILE A 75 -6.38 1.23 -4.40
N ILE A 76 -5.43 0.95 -3.50
CA ILE A 76 -3.99 0.95 -3.81
C ILE A 76 -3.69 -0.08 -4.90
N GLY A 77 -4.17 -1.32 -4.73
CA GLY A 77 -3.93 -2.40 -5.68
C GLY A 77 -4.51 -2.13 -7.06
N ILE A 78 -5.74 -1.61 -7.16
CA ILE A 78 -6.36 -1.20 -8.42
C ILE A 78 -5.55 -0.07 -9.08
N SER A 79 -5.13 0.93 -8.30
CA SER A 79 -4.35 2.06 -8.82
C SER A 79 -2.99 1.61 -9.36
N ILE A 80 -2.31 0.68 -8.65
CA ILE A 80 -1.04 0.09 -9.11
C ILE A 80 -1.27 -0.75 -10.36
N PHE A 81 -2.30 -1.60 -10.39
CA PHE A 81 -2.66 -2.42 -11.55
C PHE A 81 -2.92 -1.57 -12.79
N ILE A 82 -3.77 -0.54 -12.67
CA ILE A 82 -4.07 0.36 -13.78
C ILE A 82 -2.77 1.06 -14.24
N SER A 83 -1.94 1.55 -13.31
CA SER A 83 -0.64 2.15 -13.66
C SER A 83 0.22 1.21 -14.50
N GLY A 84 0.20 -0.11 -14.21
CA GLY A 84 0.96 -1.12 -14.95
C GLY A 84 0.46 -1.40 -16.36
N ILE A 85 -0.82 -1.20 -16.64
CA ILE A 85 -1.42 -1.45 -17.97
C ILE A 85 -1.56 -0.19 -18.83
N LEU A 86 -1.22 0.99 -18.30
CA LEU A 86 -1.30 2.25 -19.05
C LEU A 86 -0.30 2.26 -20.21
N PRO A 87 -0.73 2.75 -21.40
CA PRO A 87 0.20 2.97 -22.50
C PRO A 87 1.19 4.10 -22.19
N PRO A 88 2.38 4.11 -22.83
CA PRO A 88 3.41 5.14 -22.60
C PRO A 88 2.94 6.59 -22.78
N SER A 89 1.90 6.81 -23.60
CA SER A 89 1.31 8.13 -23.83
C SER A 89 0.44 8.63 -22.68
N ALA A 90 0.06 7.78 -21.73
CA ALA A 90 -0.91 8.10 -20.67
C ALA A 90 -0.22 8.57 -19.36
N PHE A 91 0.87 9.32 -19.44
CA PHE A 91 1.60 9.82 -18.27
C PHE A 91 0.72 10.61 -17.30
N ILE A 92 -0.23 11.42 -17.80
CA ILE A 92 -1.15 12.18 -16.96
C ILE A 92 -2.05 11.25 -16.11
N ALA A 93 -2.54 10.18 -16.71
CA ALA A 93 -3.31 9.18 -15.97
C ALA A 93 -2.46 8.51 -14.88
N TYR A 94 -1.22 8.16 -15.18
CA TYR A 94 -0.27 7.64 -14.20
C TYR A 94 -0.04 8.61 -13.03
N ALA A 95 0.11 9.91 -13.32
CA ALA A 95 0.24 10.95 -12.30
C ALA A 95 -1.00 11.05 -11.40
N ILE A 96 -2.21 10.94 -11.97
CA ILE A 96 -3.46 10.92 -11.20
C ILE A 96 -3.51 9.69 -10.27
N PHE A 97 -3.18 8.50 -10.79
CA PHE A 97 -3.16 7.30 -9.97
C PHE A 97 -2.09 7.34 -8.88
N SER A 98 -0.96 8.04 -9.09
CA SER A 98 0.04 8.27 -8.03
C SER A 98 -0.52 9.09 -6.87
N VAL A 99 -1.33 10.11 -7.15
CA VAL A 99 -2.06 10.87 -6.11
C VAL A 99 -3.05 9.97 -5.37
N VAL A 100 -3.81 9.14 -6.10
CA VAL A 100 -4.79 8.22 -5.49
C VAL A 100 -4.09 7.20 -4.59
N GLN A 101 -2.96 6.65 -5.02
CA GLN A 101 -2.14 5.74 -4.20
C GLN A 101 -1.69 6.43 -2.91
N GLY A 102 -1.10 7.63 -3.03
CA GLY A 102 -0.67 8.42 -1.88
C GLY A 102 -1.82 8.71 -0.91
N LEU A 103 -2.97 9.13 -1.44
CA LEU A 103 -4.17 9.45 -0.65
C LEU A 103 -4.69 8.24 0.13
N ALA A 104 -4.60 7.04 -0.42
CA ALA A 104 -5.11 5.83 0.22
C ALA A 104 -4.23 5.32 1.38
N ILE A 105 -2.92 5.63 1.40
CA ILE A 105 -1.99 5.14 2.42
C ILE A 105 -2.39 5.53 3.86
N PRO A 106 -2.73 6.78 4.19
CA PRO A 106 -3.14 7.14 5.55
C PRO A 106 -4.42 6.43 6.00
N PHE A 107 -5.33 6.08 5.08
CA PHE A 107 -6.54 5.31 5.37
C PHE A 107 -6.26 3.83 5.67
N ASN A 108 -5.04 3.38 5.43
CA ASN A 108 -4.54 2.10 5.89
C ASN A 108 -3.75 2.26 7.20
N SER A 109 -2.67 3.03 7.19
CA SER A 109 -1.73 3.13 8.30
C SER A 109 -2.31 3.74 9.58
N GLY A 110 -3.22 4.71 9.45
CA GLY A 110 -3.91 5.34 10.58
C GLY A 110 -4.78 4.33 11.35
N PRO A 111 -5.76 3.69 10.69
CA PRO A 111 -6.58 2.65 11.32
C PRO A 111 -5.79 1.46 11.83
N PHE A 112 -4.74 1.02 11.15
CA PHE A 112 -3.85 -0.04 11.62
C PHE A 112 -3.20 0.34 12.96
N THR A 113 -2.58 1.51 13.03
CA THR A 113 -1.96 2.02 14.25
C THR A 113 -3.00 2.17 15.38
N ALA A 114 -4.17 2.73 15.09
CA ALA A 114 -5.25 2.89 16.06
C ALA A 114 -5.78 1.53 16.56
N LEU A 115 -5.84 0.51 15.68
CA LEU A 115 -6.26 -0.84 16.05
C LEU A 115 -5.25 -1.48 17.00
N LEU A 116 -3.94 -1.36 16.73
CA LEU A 116 -2.90 -1.86 17.65
C LEU A 116 -2.99 -1.17 19.01
N GLN A 117 -3.15 0.16 19.03
CA GLN A 117 -3.24 0.93 20.26
C GLN A 117 -4.49 0.60 21.11
N THR A 118 -5.59 0.19 20.48
CA THR A 118 -6.80 -0.20 21.21
C THR A 118 -6.78 -1.64 21.72
N LYS A 119 -6.07 -2.53 21.03
CA LYS A 119 -6.07 -3.98 21.36
C LYS A 119 -4.83 -4.43 22.16
N ILE A 120 -3.80 -3.60 22.27
CA ILE A 120 -2.55 -3.92 22.96
C ILE A 120 -2.35 -2.95 24.11
N GLU A 121 -1.98 -3.49 25.26
CA GLU A 121 -1.64 -2.69 26.43
C GLU A 121 -0.45 -1.75 26.13
N ALA A 122 -0.51 -0.51 26.60
CA ALA A 122 0.47 0.54 26.32
C ALA A 122 1.94 0.12 26.64
N SER A 123 2.13 -0.71 27.66
CA SER A 123 3.43 -1.26 28.07
C SER A 123 4.07 -2.18 27.02
N PHE A 124 3.28 -2.80 26.13
CA PHE A 124 3.73 -3.73 25.09
C PHE A 124 3.76 -3.13 23.69
N LEU A 125 3.13 -1.97 23.47
CA LEU A 125 3.01 -1.35 22.14
C LEU A 125 4.36 -1.19 21.43
N GLY A 126 5.38 -0.68 22.12
CA GLY A 126 6.71 -0.49 21.54
C GLY A 126 7.35 -1.80 21.08
N ARG A 127 7.17 -2.88 21.85
CA ARG A 127 7.67 -4.22 21.49
C ARG A 127 6.94 -4.79 20.28
N VAL A 128 5.61 -4.60 20.21
CA VAL A 128 4.79 -5.10 19.10
C VAL A 128 5.14 -4.35 17.82
N PHE A 129 5.26 -3.01 17.85
CA PHE A 129 5.69 -2.24 16.69
C PHE A 129 7.09 -2.64 16.22
N SER A 130 8.07 -2.73 17.13
CA SER A 130 9.43 -3.14 16.77
C SER A 130 9.48 -4.55 16.18
N LEU A 131 8.69 -5.48 16.72
CA LEU A 131 8.59 -6.84 16.20
C LEU A 131 7.95 -6.85 14.81
N PHE A 132 6.85 -6.10 14.64
CA PHE A 132 6.16 -5.96 13.36
C PHE A 132 7.09 -5.37 12.29
N ASP A 133 7.79 -4.27 12.60
CA ASP A 133 8.73 -3.62 11.69
C ASP A 133 9.86 -4.58 11.30
N SER A 134 10.41 -5.33 12.27
CA SER A 134 11.47 -6.32 12.03
C SER A 134 10.99 -7.48 11.15
N ILE A 135 9.77 -7.99 11.38
CA ILE A 135 9.18 -9.06 10.58
C ILE A 135 8.85 -8.57 9.16
N SER A 136 8.41 -7.32 9.02
CA SER A 136 8.07 -6.73 7.71
C SER A 136 9.31 -6.40 6.87
N LEU A 137 10.43 -6.10 7.51
CA LEU A 137 11.66 -5.68 6.83
C LEU A 137 12.26 -6.80 5.97
N LEU A 138 12.36 -8.02 6.49
CA LEU A 138 12.96 -9.15 5.76
C LEU A 138 12.22 -9.49 4.46
N PRO A 139 10.89 -9.73 4.47
CA PRO A 139 10.13 -9.94 3.24
C PRO A 139 10.22 -8.76 2.28
N SER A 140 10.26 -7.52 2.78
CA SER A 140 10.36 -6.32 1.95
C SER A 140 11.69 -6.25 1.20
N ILE A 141 12.81 -6.58 1.84
CA ILE A 141 14.14 -6.64 1.21
C ILE A 141 14.17 -7.74 0.15
N LEU A 142 13.68 -8.95 0.48
CA LEU A 142 13.61 -10.05 -0.47
C LEU A 142 12.71 -9.71 -1.67
N GLY A 143 11.57 -9.09 -1.41
CA GLY A 143 10.67 -8.60 -2.45
C GLY A 143 11.35 -7.59 -3.37
N LEU A 144 12.07 -6.62 -2.81
CA LEU A 144 12.80 -5.61 -3.57
C LEU A 144 13.90 -6.23 -4.45
N MET A 145 14.69 -7.15 -3.89
CA MET A 145 15.74 -7.85 -4.65
C MET A 145 15.15 -8.68 -5.79
N ALA A 146 14.14 -9.51 -5.49
CA ALA A 146 13.46 -10.32 -6.49
C ALA A 146 12.84 -9.46 -7.60
N THR A 147 12.22 -8.35 -7.23
CA THR A 147 11.52 -7.46 -8.15
C THR A 147 12.47 -6.77 -9.13
N GLY A 148 13.71 -6.45 -8.74
CA GLY A 148 14.72 -5.94 -9.63
C GLY A 148 15.00 -6.91 -10.79
N PHE A 149 15.27 -8.18 -10.47
CA PHE A 149 15.47 -9.24 -11.47
C PHE A 149 14.23 -9.50 -12.33
N ILE A 150 13.06 -9.52 -11.71
CA ILE A 150 11.78 -9.74 -12.41
C ILE A 150 11.50 -8.56 -13.35
N ALA A 151 11.71 -7.32 -12.89
CA ALA A 151 11.51 -6.13 -13.71
C ALA A 151 12.41 -6.08 -14.94
N ASP A 152 13.63 -6.59 -14.83
CA ASP A 152 14.53 -6.71 -15.98
C ASP A 152 14.09 -7.83 -16.95
N ALA A 153 13.48 -8.90 -16.45
CA ALA A 153 13.03 -10.03 -17.26
C ALA A 153 11.69 -9.79 -17.98
N ILE A 154 10.70 -9.24 -17.29
CA ILE A 154 9.34 -9.09 -17.82
C ILE A 154 8.91 -7.62 -18.01
N GLY A 155 9.74 -6.67 -17.64
CA GLY A 155 9.44 -5.23 -17.70
C GLY A 155 8.71 -4.69 -16.44
N VAL A 156 8.99 -3.44 -16.13
CA VAL A 156 8.47 -2.76 -14.91
C VAL A 156 6.94 -2.68 -14.91
N ALA A 157 6.32 -2.41 -16.06
CA ALA A 157 4.87 -2.30 -16.21
C ALA A 157 4.15 -3.60 -15.81
N ASN A 158 4.69 -4.76 -16.24
CA ASN A 158 4.12 -6.06 -15.87
C ASN A 158 4.27 -6.36 -14.38
N VAL A 159 5.37 -5.92 -13.76
CA VAL A 159 5.55 -6.04 -12.30
C VAL A 159 4.48 -5.24 -11.57
N PHE A 160 4.20 -4.00 -11.99
CA PHE A 160 3.11 -3.19 -11.43
C PHE A 160 1.76 -3.90 -11.56
N ALA A 161 1.45 -4.45 -12.74
CA ALA A 161 0.20 -5.17 -12.96
C ALA A 161 0.08 -6.41 -12.05
N ILE A 162 1.12 -7.22 -11.93
CA ILE A 162 1.12 -8.44 -11.11
C ILE A 162 0.99 -8.09 -9.62
N CYS A 163 1.80 -7.15 -9.12
CA CYS A 163 1.73 -6.70 -7.72
C CYS A 163 0.38 -6.05 -7.41
N GLY A 164 -0.17 -5.24 -8.34
CA GLY A 164 -1.50 -4.65 -8.19
C GLY A 164 -2.59 -5.70 -8.01
N ILE A 165 -2.60 -6.75 -8.85
CA ILE A 165 -3.52 -7.88 -8.72
C ILE A 165 -3.34 -8.59 -7.37
N ALA A 166 -2.09 -8.88 -6.97
CA ALA A 166 -1.79 -9.55 -5.72
C ALA A 166 -2.30 -8.74 -4.51
N ILE A 167 -2.14 -7.41 -4.51
CA ILE A 167 -2.64 -6.52 -3.46
C ILE A 167 -4.18 -6.53 -3.43
N VAL A 168 -4.85 -6.43 -4.60
CA VAL A 168 -6.32 -6.48 -4.69
C VAL A 168 -6.84 -7.81 -4.15
N LEU A 169 -6.23 -8.92 -4.55
CA LEU A 169 -6.64 -10.25 -4.08
C LEU A 169 -6.45 -10.37 -2.55
N THR A 170 -5.30 -9.94 -2.03
CA THR A 170 -5.03 -9.98 -0.58
C THR A 170 -6.02 -9.11 0.19
N GLY A 171 -6.26 -7.87 -0.24
CA GLY A 171 -7.23 -6.97 0.37
C GLY A 171 -8.67 -7.48 0.30
N THR A 172 -9.04 -8.12 -0.83
CA THR A 172 -10.37 -8.73 -0.99
C THR A 172 -10.52 -9.97 -0.11
N LEU A 173 -9.51 -10.85 -0.07
CA LEU A 173 -9.54 -12.04 0.78
C LEU A 173 -9.64 -11.68 2.27
N ALA A 174 -9.06 -10.56 2.68
CA ALA A 174 -9.16 -10.07 4.06
C ALA A 174 -10.62 -9.82 4.51
N PHE A 175 -11.53 -9.46 3.59
CA PHE A 175 -12.96 -9.33 3.89
C PHE A 175 -13.63 -10.66 4.23
N PHE A 176 -13.12 -11.78 3.71
CA PHE A 176 -13.68 -13.10 3.93
C PHE A 176 -13.14 -13.80 5.19
N ILE A 177 -12.20 -13.19 5.91
CA ILE A 177 -11.66 -13.74 7.15
C ILE A 177 -12.52 -13.28 8.33
N PRO A 178 -13.38 -14.15 8.93
CA PRO A 178 -14.29 -13.74 10.00
C PRO A 178 -13.58 -13.21 11.24
N SER A 179 -12.40 -13.75 11.55
CA SER A 179 -11.58 -13.33 12.68
C SER A 179 -11.10 -11.89 12.58
N ILE A 180 -10.93 -11.36 11.36
CA ILE A 180 -10.57 -9.96 11.09
C ILE A 180 -11.82 -9.10 11.19
N MET A 181 -12.88 -9.50 10.50
CA MET A 181 -14.11 -8.71 10.43
C MET A 181 -14.84 -8.59 11.77
N ASN A 182 -14.67 -9.58 12.67
CA ASN A 182 -15.29 -9.55 14.00
C ASN A 182 -14.40 -8.90 15.08
N LEU A 183 -13.17 -8.51 14.75
CA LEU A 183 -12.20 -7.97 15.71
C LEU A 183 -12.71 -6.72 16.45
N GLU A 184 -13.55 -5.91 15.81
CA GLU A 184 -14.17 -4.69 16.37
C GLU A 184 -15.62 -4.92 16.83
N ARG A 185 -16.17 -6.14 16.74
CA ARG A 185 -17.51 -6.47 17.25
C ARG A 185 -17.51 -6.92 18.71
N GLU A 186 -16.33 -7.20 19.24
CA GLU A 186 -16.15 -7.68 20.61
C GLU A 186 -15.95 -6.52 21.62
N GLU A 187 -16.22 -5.29 21.19
CA GLU A 187 -16.35 -4.07 21.99
C GLU A 187 -17.82 -3.69 22.13
#